data_b4bd62f9d4bd28c67692cb741d0deeb3
#
_entry.id   b4bd62f9d4bd28c67692cb741d0deeb3
#
_cell.length_a   1.000
_cell.length_b   1.000
_cell.length_c   1.000
_cell.angle_alpha   90.00
_cell.angle_beta   90.00
_cell.angle_gamma   90.00
#
_symmetry.space_group_name_H-M   'P 1'
#
loop_
_entity.id
_entity.type
_entity.pdbx_description
1 polymer ?
#
loop_
_entity_poly.entity_id
_entity_poly.type
_entity_poly.pdbx_seq_one_letter_code
_entity_poly.pdbx_strand_id
1 'polypeptide(L)'
;MSLQQDIMSAMKAAMKEKNQTALAALRAVKSEILLAQTSGGDSELTNDDEIKILSKLVKQRKDSAAIFTEQNRLDLAEPELAQAQVISQFLPAQLDETAITKVVEKVINDTSAEGMKDMGKVMGIVNKQLAGQADGKTISAIVKVKLMS
;
A
#
# COMPACT_ATOMS: atom_id res chain seq x y z
N MET A 1 4.81 19.11 -4.65
CA MET A 1 6.15 18.61 -4.32
C MET A 1 6.27 17.16 -4.73
N SER A 2 7.46 16.73 -5.12
CA SER A 2 7.69 15.33 -5.46
C SER A 2 7.76 14.45 -4.22
N LEU A 3 7.53 13.15 -4.39
CA LEU A 3 7.66 12.18 -3.30
C LEU A 3 9.06 12.22 -2.68
N GLN A 4 10.11 12.33 -3.52
CA GLN A 4 11.49 12.43 -3.03
C GLN A 4 11.71 13.64 -2.13
N GLN A 5 11.13 14.78 -2.47
CA GLN A 5 11.22 15.98 -1.65
C GLN A 5 10.49 15.81 -0.33
N ASP A 6 9.32 15.18 -0.37
CA ASP A 6 8.53 14.90 0.83
C ASP A 6 9.28 13.94 1.77
N ILE A 7 9.89 12.89 1.21
CA ILE A 7 10.71 11.94 1.97
C ILE A 7 11.92 12.65 2.61
N MET A 8 12.60 13.50 1.86
CA MET A 8 13.75 14.26 2.40
C MET A 8 13.34 15.18 3.54
N SER A 9 12.21 15.88 3.39
CA SER A 9 11.69 16.76 4.44
C SER A 9 11.34 15.98 5.70
N ALA A 10 10.68 14.83 5.52
CA ALA A 10 10.32 13.95 6.63
C ALA A 10 11.56 13.38 7.32
N MET A 11 12.61 13.04 6.57
CA MET A 11 13.87 12.57 7.14
C MET A 11 14.54 13.65 8.01
N LYS A 12 14.54 14.89 7.55
CA LYS A 12 15.08 16.01 8.34
C LYS A 12 14.32 16.19 9.65
N ALA A 13 12.98 16.12 9.60
CA ALA A 13 12.15 16.21 10.79
C ALA A 13 12.43 15.05 11.75
N ALA A 14 12.52 13.82 11.23
CA ALA A 14 12.81 12.64 12.05
C ALA A 14 14.19 12.71 12.71
N MET A 15 15.18 13.27 12.01
CA MET A 15 16.50 13.48 12.60
C MET A 15 16.47 14.49 13.75
N LYS A 16 15.73 15.59 13.59
CA LYS A 16 15.54 16.58 14.65
C LYS A 16 14.87 15.98 15.88
N GLU A 17 13.85 15.16 15.65
CA GLU A 17 13.08 14.51 16.73
C GLU A 17 13.78 13.27 17.28
N LYS A 18 14.90 12.86 16.69
CA LYS A 18 15.63 11.64 17.04
C LYS A 18 14.73 10.40 16.95
N ASN A 19 13.81 10.41 15.98
CA ASN A 19 12.88 9.31 15.74
C ASN A 19 13.54 8.25 14.86
N GLN A 20 14.14 7.24 15.49
CA GLN A 20 14.87 6.18 14.77
C GLN A 20 13.96 5.30 13.93
N THR A 21 12.75 5.03 14.39
CA THR A 21 11.78 4.24 13.64
C THR A 21 11.40 4.92 12.33
N ALA A 22 11.09 6.21 12.39
CA ALA A 22 10.77 6.98 11.21
C ALA A 22 11.95 7.06 10.25
N LEU A 23 13.16 7.27 10.76
CA LEU A 23 14.38 7.29 9.93
C LEU A 23 14.59 5.98 9.19
N ALA A 24 14.45 4.85 9.89
CA ALA A 24 14.61 3.53 9.27
C ALA A 24 13.60 3.32 8.14
N ALA A 25 12.34 3.67 8.39
CA ALA A 25 11.28 3.56 7.38
C ALA A 25 11.55 4.44 6.16
N LEU A 26 11.92 5.69 6.40
CA LEU A 26 12.18 6.66 5.32
C LEU A 26 13.42 6.32 4.50
N ARG A 27 14.46 5.78 5.14
CA ARG A 27 15.64 5.28 4.44
C ARG A 27 15.30 4.12 3.53
N ALA A 28 14.42 3.22 3.97
CA ALA A 28 13.97 2.10 3.15
C ALA A 28 13.21 2.61 1.91
N VAL A 29 12.35 3.60 2.05
CA VAL A 29 11.64 4.20 0.92
C VAL A 29 12.64 4.84 -0.06
N LYS A 30 13.57 5.62 0.46
CA LYS A 30 14.59 6.26 -0.37
C LYS A 30 15.41 5.25 -1.15
N SER A 31 15.82 4.16 -0.51
CA SER A 31 16.60 3.09 -1.15
C SER A 31 15.83 2.43 -2.29
N GLU A 32 14.55 2.13 -2.08
CA GLU A 32 13.71 1.52 -3.12
C GLU A 32 13.48 2.47 -4.31
N ILE A 33 13.28 3.75 -4.04
CA ILE A 33 13.15 4.77 -5.10
C ILE A 33 14.43 4.83 -5.93
N LEU A 34 15.59 4.90 -5.29
CA LEU A 34 16.88 4.93 -5.98
C LEU A 34 17.10 3.67 -6.81
N LEU A 35 16.79 2.50 -6.25
CA LEU A 35 16.92 1.24 -6.96
C LEU A 35 16.02 1.21 -8.20
N ALA A 36 14.78 1.67 -8.07
CA ALA A 36 13.85 1.72 -9.19
C ALA A 36 14.33 2.68 -10.30
N GLN A 37 14.89 3.83 -9.92
CA GLN A 37 15.43 4.80 -10.87
C GLN A 37 16.64 4.26 -11.62
N THR A 38 17.49 3.49 -10.98
CA THR A 38 18.70 2.95 -11.59
C THR A 38 18.45 1.68 -12.41
N SER A 39 17.39 0.94 -12.14
CA SER A 39 17.08 -0.31 -12.84
C SER A 39 16.15 -0.13 -14.04
N GLY A 40 15.45 0.99 -14.12
CA GLY A 40 14.43 1.24 -15.15
C GLY A 40 14.89 2.05 -16.36
N GLY A 41 16.16 2.34 -16.52
CA GLY A 41 16.66 3.16 -17.61
C GLY A 41 16.48 4.66 -17.33
N ASP A 42 16.36 5.47 -18.37
CA ASP A 42 16.29 6.94 -18.26
C ASP A 42 14.89 7.49 -17.97
N SER A 43 13.91 6.61 -17.76
CA SER A 43 12.54 7.07 -17.48
C SER A 43 12.35 7.45 -16.01
N GLU A 44 11.73 8.61 -15.78
CA GLU A 44 11.36 9.03 -14.44
C GLU A 44 10.25 8.12 -13.89
N LEU A 45 10.24 7.94 -12.56
CA LEU A 45 9.17 7.19 -11.91
C LEU A 45 7.85 7.93 -12.03
N THR A 46 6.82 7.20 -12.43
CA THR A 46 5.46 7.74 -12.46
C THR A 46 4.85 7.71 -11.06
N ASN A 47 3.75 8.43 -10.88
CA ASN A 47 3.00 8.39 -9.63
C ASN A 47 2.56 6.96 -9.28
N ASP A 48 2.15 6.19 -10.29
CA ASP A 48 1.77 4.77 -10.10
C ASP A 48 2.94 3.92 -9.63
N ASP A 49 4.14 4.17 -10.16
CA ASP A 49 5.36 3.47 -9.72
C ASP A 49 5.67 3.76 -8.26
N GLU A 50 5.54 5.03 -7.86
CA GLU A 50 5.75 5.45 -6.48
C GLU A 50 4.76 4.79 -5.53
N ILE A 51 3.48 4.72 -5.92
CA ILE A 51 2.43 4.05 -5.14
C ILE A 51 2.75 2.56 -4.98
N LYS A 52 3.20 1.90 -6.03
CA LYS A 52 3.59 0.48 -5.99
C LYS A 52 4.73 0.24 -5.02
N ILE A 53 5.75 1.10 -5.05
CA ILE A 53 6.90 1.00 -4.14
C ILE A 53 6.44 1.14 -2.69
N LEU A 54 5.68 2.17 -2.40
CA LEU A 54 5.17 2.43 -1.05
C LEU A 54 4.27 1.31 -0.55
N SER A 55 3.36 0.83 -1.39
CA SER A 55 2.42 -0.25 -1.05
C SER A 55 3.16 -1.56 -0.75
N LYS A 56 4.18 -1.88 -1.54
CA LYS A 56 5.02 -3.07 -1.32
C LYS A 56 5.73 -3.00 0.03
N LEU A 57 6.32 -1.85 0.36
CA LEU A 57 7.03 -1.67 1.61
C LEU A 57 6.11 -1.77 2.82
N VAL A 58 4.90 -1.19 2.72
CA VAL A 58 3.89 -1.30 3.77
C VAL A 58 3.46 -2.77 3.95
N LYS A 59 3.18 -3.45 2.86
CA LYS A 59 2.76 -4.86 2.89
C LYS A 59 3.83 -5.75 3.51
N GLN A 60 5.09 -5.59 3.13
CA GLN A 60 6.20 -6.36 3.69
C GLN A 60 6.29 -6.22 5.20
N ARG A 61 6.11 -5.00 5.70
CA ARG A 61 6.18 -4.75 7.14
C ARG A 61 4.98 -5.32 7.88
N LYS A 62 3.79 -5.22 7.32
CA LYS A 62 2.59 -5.81 7.91
C LYS A 62 2.66 -7.34 7.92
N ASP A 63 3.17 -7.94 6.84
CA ASP A 63 3.34 -9.39 6.76
C ASP A 63 4.36 -9.88 7.81
N SER A 64 5.48 -9.16 7.96
CA SER A 64 6.48 -9.48 8.99
C SER A 64 5.90 -9.34 10.39
N ALA A 65 5.14 -8.27 10.64
CA ALA A 65 4.48 -8.05 11.93
C ALA A 65 3.50 -9.18 12.26
N ALA A 66 2.75 -9.65 11.28
CA ALA A 66 1.81 -10.76 11.47
C ALA A 66 2.53 -12.04 11.88
N ILE A 67 3.66 -12.35 11.23
CA ILE A 67 4.49 -13.52 11.56
C ILE A 67 5.04 -13.39 12.97
N PHE A 68 5.58 -12.23 13.35
CA PHE A 68 6.09 -12.02 14.70
C PHE A 68 5.00 -12.12 15.75
N THR A 69 3.81 -11.63 15.44
CA THR A 69 2.65 -11.76 16.35
C THR A 69 2.27 -13.21 16.55
N GLU A 70 2.25 -14.01 15.49
CA GLU A 70 1.97 -15.46 15.58
C GLU A 70 3.01 -16.19 16.41
N GLN A 71 4.26 -15.72 16.37
CA GLN A 71 5.36 -16.28 17.16
C GLN A 71 5.43 -15.71 18.58
N ASN A 72 4.43 -14.91 18.96
CA ASN A 72 4.38 -14.24 20.26
C ASN A 72 5.57 -13.30 20.52
N ARG A 73 6.05 -12.66 19.45
CA ARG A 73 7.17 -11.70 19.50
C ARG A 73 6.63 -10.29 19.19
N LEU A 74 5.82 -9.76 20.11
CA LEU A 74 5.26 -8.40 19.97
C LEU A 74 6.34 -7.33 19.95
N ASP A 75 7.47 -7.58 20.62
CA ASP A 75 8.64 -6.70 20.63
C ASP A 75 9.20 -6.48 19.21
N LEU A 76 9.09 -7.48 18.34
CA LEU A 76 9.52 -7.39 16.94
C LEU A 76 8.40 -6.93 16.01
N ALA A 77 7.13 -7.22 16.35
CA ALA A 77 5.99 -6.82 15.54
C ALA A 77 5.73 -5.31 15.61
N GLU A 78 5.84 -4.71 16.78
CA GLU A 78 5.56 -3.28 16.99
C GLU A 78 6.41 -2.35 16.11
N PRO A 79 7.75 -2.53 16.04
CA PRO A 79 8.57 -1.71 15.15
C PRO A 79 8.18 -1.83 13.68
N GLU A 80 7.80 -3.03 13.23
CA GLU A 80 7.35 -3.24 11.85
C GLU A 80 6.07 -2.47 11.56
N LEU A 81 5.10 -2.52 12.45
CA LEU A 81 3.84 -1.78 12.31
C LEU A 81 4.06 -0.27 12.37
N ALA A 82 4.95 0.20 13.23
CA ALA A 82 5.29 1.61 13.32
C ALA A 82 5.92 2.12 12.02
N GLN A 83 6.82 1.34 11.42
CA GLN A 83 7.41 1.69 10.12
C GLN A 83 6.36 1.68 9.00
N ALA A 84 5.46 0.70 9.01
CA ALA A 84 4.36 0.65 8.03
C ALA A 84 3.50 1.91 8.11
N GLN A 85 3.21 2.38 9.32
CA GLN A 85 2.42 3.60 9.52
C GLN A 85 3.13 4.84 8.98
N VAL A 86 4.43 4.97 9.21
CA VAL A 86 5.23 6.07 8.67
C VAL A 86 5.16 6.10 7.13
N ILE A 87 5.34 4.95 6.50
CA ILE A 87 5.33 4.84 5.03
C ILE A 87 3.92 5.12 4.48
N SER A 88 2.88 4.65 5.17
CA SER A 88 1.48 4.85 4.75
C SER A 88 1.09 6.32 4.65
N GLN A 89 1.76 7.21 5.36
CA GLN A 89 1.50 8.65 5.30
C GLN A 89 1.73 9.24 3.90
N PHE A 90 2.53 8.58 3.07
CA PHE A 90 2.83 9.02 1.71
C PHE A 90 1.92 8.37 0.66
N LEU A 91 1.06 7.44 1.08
CA LEU A 91 0.06 6.83 0.21
C LEU A 91 -1.21 7.68 0.16
N PRO A 92 -2.05 7.53 -0.90
CA PRO A 92 -3.38 8.14 -0.90
C PRO A 92 -4.18 7.72 0.33
N ALA A 93 -5.20 8.49 0.69
CA ALA A 93 -6.06 8.19 1.82
C ALA A 93 -6.61 6.77 1.72
N GLN A 94 -6.44 5.97 2.78
CA GLN A 94 -6.92 4.59 2.80
C GLN A 94 -8.44 4.57 2.96
N LEU A 95 -9.09 3.68 2.21
CA LEU A 95 -10.53 3.51 2.24
C LEU A 95 -10.93 2.42 3.24
N ASP A 96 -12.04 2.63 3.93
CA ASP A 96 -12.62 1.59 4.79
C ASP A 96 -13.42 0.58 3.96
N GLU A 97 -13.87 -0.50 4.60
CA GLU A 97 -14.62 -1.56 3.92
C GLU A 97 -15.90 -1.04 3.27
N THR A 98 -16.59 -0.07 3.90
CA THR A 98 -17.81 0.50 3.36
C THR A 98 -17.53 1.23 2.05
N ALA A 99 -16.48 2.04 2.00
CA ALA A 99 -16.09 2.76 0.79
C ALA A 99 -15.64 1.81 -0.31
N ILE A 100 -14.86 0.78 0.03
CA ILE A 100 -14.42 -0.26 -0.92
C ILE A 100 -15.63 -0.98 -1.49
N THR A 101 -16.59 -1.37 -0.64
CA THR A 101 -17.81 -2.08 -1.05
C THR A 101 -18.60 -1.26 -2.07
N LYS A 102 -18.73 0.04 -1.87
CA LYS A 102 -19.43 0.92 -2.83
C LYS A 102 -18.76 0.94 -4.19
N VAL A 103 -17.44 0.99 -4.23
CA VAL A 103 -16.69 0.95 -5.48
C VAL A 103 -16.87 -0.40 -6.18
N VAL A 104 -16.80 -1.50 -5.42
CA VAL A 104 -16.99 -2.86 -5.96
C VAL A 104 -18.41 -3.00 -6.54
N GLU A 105 -19.43 -2.57 -5.84
CA GLU A 105 -20.82 -2.63 -6.31
C GLU A 105 -20.99 -1.84 -7.60
N LYS A 106 -20.42 -0.65 -7.68
CA LYS A 106 -20.48 0.19 -8.88
C LYS A 106 -19.80 -0.51 -10.06
N VAL A 107 -18.62 -1.11 -9.86
CA VAL A 107 -17.92 -1.81 -10.93
C VAL A 107 -18.71 -3.02 -11.40
N ILE A 108 -19.31 -3.79 -10.47
CA ILE A 108 -20.16 -4.93 -10.83
C ILE A 108 -21.34 -4.49 -11.69
N ASN A 109 -22.02 -3.41 -11.31
CA ASN A 109 -23.13 -2.86 -12.07
C ASN A 109 -22.67 -2.36 -13.45
N ASP A 110 -21.59 -1.60 -13.51
CA ASP A 110 -21.10 -1.01 -14.77
C ASP A 110 -20.62 -2.08 -15.76
N THR A 111 -20.10 -3.20 -15.27
CA THR A 111 -19.62 -4.30 -16.12
C THR A 111 -20.63 -5.39 -16.33
N SER A 112 -21.79 -5.33 -15.67
CA SER A 112 -22.81 -6.39 -15.69
C SER A 112 -22.23 -7.76 -15.32
N ALA A 113 -21.31 -7.75 -14.34
CA ALA A 113 -20.63 -8.96 -13.89
C ALA A 113 -21.60 -9.97 -13.26
N GLU A 114 -21.45 -11.24 -13.58
CA GLU A 114 -22.29 -12.32 -13.09
C GLU A 114 -21.43 -13.46 -12.53
N GLY A 115 -21.40 -13.55 -11.19
CA GLY A 115 -20.75 -14.64 -10.51
C GLY A 115 -19.23 -14.65 -10.59
N MET A 116 -18.64 -15.74 -10.13
CA MET A 116 -17.19 -15.85 -9.98
C MET A 116 -16.41 -15.86 -11.30
N LYS A 117 -17.07 -16.17 -12.41
CA LYS A 117 -16.41 -16.16 -13.74
C LYS A 117 -15.90 -14.76 -14.11
N ASP A 118 -16.52 -13.71 -13.58
CA ASP A 118 -16.16 -12.32 -13.87
C ASP A 118 -15.25 -11.71 -12.79
N MET A 119 -14.84 -12.50 -11.80
CA MET A 119 -14.01 -12.01 -10.69
C MET A 119 -12.72 -11.33 -11.18
N GLY A 120 -12.01 -11.96 -12.13
CA GLY A 120 -10.76 -11.37 -12.66
C GLY A 120 -10.97 -9.99 -13.27
N LYS A 121 -12.05 -9.83 -14.02
CA LYS A 121 -12.41 -8.55 -14.65
C LYS A 121 -12.72 -7.48 -13.62
N VAL A 122 -13.56 -7.80 -12.64
CA VAL A 122 -13.94 -6.88 -11.58
C VAL A 122 -12.70 -6.51 -10.73
N MET A 123 -11.90 -7.51 -10.35
CA MET A 123 -10.67 -7.28 -9.58
C MET A 123 -9.71 -6.35 -10.30
N GLY A 124 -9.51 -6.56 -11.61
CA GLY A 124 -8.62 -5.71 -12.41
C GLY A 124 -9.04 -4.25 -12.39
N ILE A 125 -10.33 -3.99 -12.54
CA ILE A 125 -10.87 -2.63 -12.56
C ILE A 125 -10.78 -2.00 -11.17
N VAL A 126 -11.22 -2.71 -10.12
CA VAL A 126 -11.22 -2.19 -8.76
C VAL A 126 -9.78 -1.92 -8.28
N ASN A 127 -8.85 -2.84 -8.53
CA ASN A 127 -7.45 -2.66 -8.16
C ASN A 127 -6.85 -1.42 -8.81
N LYS A 128 -7.20 -1.16 -10.07
CA LYS A 128 -6.73 0.03 -10.78
C LYS A 128 -7.30 1.32 -10.18
N GLN A 129 -8.60 1.33 -9.87
CA GLN A 129 -9.26 2.51 -9.29
C GLN A 129 -8.80 2.79 -7.86
N LEU A 130 -8.52 1.75 -7.08
CA LEU A 130 -8.17 1.86 -5.67
C LEU A 130 -6.68 1.65 -5.40
N ALA A 131 -5.84 1.80 -6.41
CA ALA A 131 -4.39 1.62 -6.27
C ALA A 131 -3.84 2.47 -5.12
N GLY A 132 -3.20 1.84 -4.16
CA GLY A 132 -2.64 2.51 -2.99
C GLY A 132 -3.65 2.91 -1.90
N GLN A 133 -4.95 2.77 -2.16
CA GLN A 133 -6.01 3.15 -1.21
C GLN A 133 -6.61 1.96 -0.46
N ALA A 134 -6.40 0.77 -0.97
CA ALA A 134 -6.93 -0.45 -0.36
C ALA A 134 -6.00 -1.62 -0.65
N ASP A 135 -5.95 -2.56 0.30
CA ASP A 135 -5.18 -3.79 0.19
C ASP A 135 -5.87 -4.74 -0.79
N GLY A 136 -5.10 -5.36 -1.68
CA GLY A 136 -5.62 -6.33 -2.66
C GLY A 136 -6.36 -7.50 -2.02
N LYS A 137 -5.91 -7.95 -0.86
CA LYS A 137 -6.56 -9.04 -0.12
C LYS A 137 -7.95 -8.63 0.37
N THR A 138 -8.09 -7.42 0.89
CA THR A 138 -9.38 -6.87 1.33
C THR A 138 -10.32 -6.71 0.14
N ILE A 139 -9.83 -6.15 -0.97
CA ILE A 139 -10.60 -5.99 -2.19
C ILE A 139 -11.10 -7.35 -2.69
N SER A 140 -10.22 -8.35 -2.75
CA SER A 140 -10.55 -9.69 -3.20
C SER A 140 -11.67 -10.32 -2.38
N ALA A 141 -11.59 -10.19 -1.06
CA ALA A 141 -12.62 -10.72 -0.15
C ALA A 141 -13.98 -10.08 -0.40
N ILE A 142 -14.02 -8.76 -0.58
CA ILE A 142 -15.25 -8.03 -0.84
C ILE A 142 -15.83 -8.38 -2.20
N VAL A 143 -15.00 -8.42 -3.24
CA VAL A 143 -15.44 -8.80 -4.60
C VAL A 143 -16.06 -10.20 -4.60
N LYS A 144 -15.39 -11.14 -3.95
CA LYS A 144 -15.88 -12.52 -3.85
C LYS A 144 -17.26 -12.58 -3.21
N VAL A 145 -17.43 -11.91 -2.06
CA VAL A 145 -18.73 -11.89 -1.36
C VAL A 145 -19.83 -11.29 -2.24
N LYS A 146 -19.54 -10.19 -2.92
CA LYS A 146 -20.52 -9.49 -3.76
C LYS A 146 -20.89 -10.28 -5.01
N LEU A 147 -19.95 -11.00 -5.63
CA LEU A 147 -20.23 -11.83 -6.81
C LEU A 147 -20.95 -13.12 -6.45
N MET A 148 -20.83 -13.59 -5.22
CA MET A 148 -21.48 -14.81 -4.75
C MET A 148 -22.89 -14.58 -4.18
N SER A 149 -23.27 -13.33 -3.96
CA SER A 149 -24.59 -13.00 -3.40
C SER A 149 -25.66 -12.79 -4.46
#